data_f0873a902b1a9b289edd3216ffb630dd
#
_entry.id   f0873a902b1a9b289edd3216ffb630dd
#
_cell.length_a   1.000
_cell.length_b   1.000
_cell.length_c   1.000
_cell.angle_alpha   90.00
_cell.angle_beta   90.00
_cell.angle_gamma   90.00
#
_symmetry.space_group_name_H-M   'P 1'
#
loop_
_entity.id
_entity.type
_entity.pdbx_description
1 polymer ?
#
loop_
_entity_poly.entity_id
_entity_poly.type
_entity_poly.pdbx_seq_one_letter_code
_entity_poly.pdbx_strand_id
1 'polypeptide(L)'
;MRDGRRRVTVVVAAAIQRDGRFLVARRTRPADVAGRWEFPGGKVEPGETEERALVREIREELGVEITIGERIPGEWPLTGALVLHLYVATLVDGEPTPLEQHDEIRWVRIAEFDSVDWLPSDIDAVRSLREATA
;
A
#
# COMPACT_ATOMS: atom_id res chain seq x y z
N MET A 1 -34.24 7.02 7.91
CA MET A 1 -33.50 7.03 9.12
C MET A 1 -32.12 6.40 8.98
N ARG A 2 -31.17 7.01 9.58
CA ARG A 2 -29.83 6.52 9.51
C ARG A 2 -29.63 5.34 10.45
N ASP A 3 -28.86 4.38 10.07
CA ASP A 3 -28.59 3.22 10.90
C ASP A 3 -27.54 3.45 11.98
N GLY A 4 -26.97 4.64 12.04
CA GLY A 4 -26.01 4.98 13.06
C GLY A 4 -24.58 4.49 12.81
N ARG A 5 -24.36 3.71 11.76
CA ARG A 5 -23.04 3.23 11.46
C ARG A 5 -22.19 4.33 10.80
N ARG A 6 -20.94 4.37 11.21
CA ARG A 6 -19.98 5.24 10.62
C ARG A 6 -19.65 4.77 9.22
N ARG A 7 -19.53 5.71 8.29
CA ARG A 7 -19.00 5.37 6.99
C ARG A 7 -17.50 5.15 7.09
N VAL A 8 -17.02 4.11 6.42
CA VAL A 8 -15.61 3.76 6.40
C VAL A 8 -15.09 4.01 4.99
N THR A 9 -13.95 4.70 4.91
CA THR A 9 -13.23 4.88 3.65
C THR A 9 -12.09 3.88 3.60
N VAL A 10 -12.01 3.14 2.51
CA VAL A 10 -10.94 2.16 2.33
C VAL A 10 -9.73 2.85 1.71
N VAL A 11 -8.57 2.58 2.30
CA VAL A 11 -7.28 2.87 1.71
C VAL A 11 -6.74 1.56 1.19
N VAL A 12 -6.34 1.53 -0.07
CA VAL A 12 -5.77 0.32 -0.68
C VAL A 12 -4.28 0.49 -0.87
N ALA A 13 -3.52 -0.58 -0.65
CA ALA A 13 -2.08 -0.57 -0.83
C ALA A 13 -1.64 -1.80 -1.61
N ALA A 14 -0.55 -1.67 -2.35
CA ALA A 14 -0.03 -2.73 -3.20
C ALA A 14 1.32 -3.22 -2.69
N ALA A 15 1.40 -4.52 -2.40
CA ALA A 15 2.67 -5.20 -2.20
C ALA A 15 3.10 -5.71 -3.57
N ILE A 16 3.79 -4.86 -4.32
CA ILE A 16 4.22 -5.17 -5.70
C ILE A 16 5.45 -6.05 -5.62
N GLN A 17 5.37 -7.26 -6.20
CA GLN A 17 6.48 -8.19 -6.13
C GLN A 17 7.17 -8.36 -7.48
N ARG A 18 8.48 -8.54 -7.43
CA ARG A 18 9.34 -8.81 -8.59
C ARG A 18 10.58 -9.54 -8.09
N ASP A 19 10.85 -10.71 -8.66
CA ASP A 19 12.06 -11.49 -8.35
C ASP A 19 12.23 -11.74 -6.85
N GLY A 20 11.14 -12.10 -6.18
CA GLY A 20 11.18 -12.42 -4.75
C GLY A 20 11.30 -11.23 -3.82
N ARG A 21 11.15 -10.02 -4.35
CA ARG A 21 11.22 -8.79 -3.56
C ARG A 21 9.93 -8.01 -3.69
N PHE A 22 9.69 -7.16 -2.69
CA PHE A 22 8.53 -6.27 -2.66
C PHE A 22 8.96 -4.83 -2.70
N LEU A 23 8.23 -4.00 -3.44
CA LEU A 23 8.51 -2.59 -3.54
C LEU A 23 7.96 -1.85 -2.32
N VAL A 24 8.81 -1.03 -1.71
CA VAL A 24 8.42 -0.12 -0.63
C VAL A 24 8.83 1.29 -1.01
N ALA A 25 8.06 2.28 -0.55
CA ALA A 25 8.26 3.67 -0.91
C ALA A 25 8.38 4.53 0.34
N ARG A 26 9.30 5.50 0.30
CA ARG A 26 9.55 6.38 1.44
C ARG A 26 8.76 7.67 1.30
N ARG A 27 8.01 8.00 2.34
CA ARG A 27 7.17 9.20 2.37
C ARG A 27 8.00 10.45 2.63
N THR A 28 7.58 11.55 2.02
CA THR A 28 8.17 12.87 2.28
C THR A 28 7.29 13.72 3.18
N ARG A 29 6.00 13.37 3.31
CA ARG A 29 5.04 14.16 4.08
C ARG A 29 3.87 13.28 4.54
N PRO A 30 3.12 13.71 5.56
CA PRO A 30 3.36 14.89 6.38
C PRO A 30 4.61 14.72 7.25
N ALA A 31 5.03 15.80 7.89
CA ALA A 31 6.33 15.85 8.59
C ALA A 31 6.51 14.76 9.65
N ASP A 32 5.42 14.39 10.32
CA ASP A 32 5.49 13.41 11.40
C ASP A 32 5.75 11.98 10.92
N VAL A 33 5.56 11.70 9.62
CA VAL A 33 5.83 10.39 9.05
C VAL A 33 6.85 10.44 7.92
N ALA A 34 7.42 11.62 7.66
CA ALA A 34 8.47 11.74 6.64
C ALA A 34 9.65 10.86 6.98
N GLY A 35 10.20 10.18 5.98
CA GLY A 35 11.29 9.24 6.17
C GLY A 35 10.84 7.81 6.48
N ARG A 36 9.55 7.60 6.70
CA ARG A 36 8.99 6.25 6.92
C ARG A 36 8.64 5.60 5.60
N TRP A 37 8.66 4.28 5.60
CA TRP A 37 8.41 3.47 4.41
C TRP A 37 7.03 2.82 4.49
N GLU A 38 6.42 2.61 3.33
CA GLU A 38 5.09 2.02 3.23
C GLU A 38 4.95 1.25 1.92
N PHE A 39 3.91 0.42 1.84
CA PHE A 39 3.45 -0.06 0.54
C PHE A 39 2.65 1.07 -0.12
N PRO A 40 2.91 1.39 -1.39
CA PRO A 40 2.21 2.50 -2.06
C PRO A 40 0.73 2.21 -2.27
N GLY A 41 -0.05 3.26 -2.31
CA GLY A 41 -1.49 3.19 -2.52
C GLY A 41 -2.18 4.47 -2.10
N GLY A 42 -3.48 4.40 -1.89
CA GLY A 42 -4.25 5.58 -1.49
C GLY A 42 -5.72 5.29 -1.32
N LYS A 43 -6.51 6.33 -1.19
CA LYS A 43 -7.94 6.21 -0.88
C LYS A 43 -8.73 5.78 -2.09
N VAL A 44 -9.72 4.90 -1.84
CA VAL A 44 -10.74 4.57 -2.83
C VAL A 44 -11.70 5.74 -2.93
N GLU A 45 -11.96 6.20 -4.14
CA GLU A 45 -12.86 7.31 -4.38
C GLU A 45 -14.29 6.81 -4.63
N PRO A 46 -15.30 7.65 -4.42
CA PRO A 46 -16.68 7.24 -4.67
C PRO A 46 -16.85 6.71 -6.09
N GLY A 47 -17.49 5.55 -6.20
CA GLY A 47 -17.75 4.91 -7.49
C GLY A 47 -16.62 4.05 -8.01
N GLU A 48 -15.45 4.03 -7.33
CA GLU A 48 -14.35 3.14 -7.73
C GLU A 48 -14.45 1.81 -7.00
N THR A 49 -14.03 0.74 -7.67
CA THR A 49 -13.71 -0.50 -6.95
C THR A 49 -12.33 -0.34 -6.30
N GLU A 50 -12.03 -1.19 -5.32
CA GLU A 50 -10.72 -1.17 -4.68
C GLU A 50 -9.60 -1.42 -5.69
N GLU A 51 -9.81 -2.36 -6.59
CA GLU A 51 -8.81 -2.69 -7.61
C GLU A 51 -8.55 -1.52 -8.56
N ARG A 52 -9.60 -0.85 -9.00
CA ARG A 52 -9.45 0.33 -9.87
C ARG A 52 -8.72 1.47 -9.16
N ALA A 53 -9.08 1.69 -7.89
CA ALA A 53 -8.41 2.71 -7.09
C ALA A 53 -6.92 2.41 -6.97
N LEU A 54 -6.57 1.15 -6.74
CA LEU A 54 -5.18 0.78 -6.57
C LEU A 54 -4.39 0.95 -7.86
N VAL A 55 -4.95 0.54 -8.99
CA VAL A 55 -4.30 0.75 -10.30
C VAL A 55 -4.06 2.24 -10.54
N ARG A 56 -5.05 3.07 -10.25
CA ARG A 56 -4.94 4.53 -10.41
C ARG A 56 -3.87 5.12 -9.50
N GLU A 57 -3.89 4.74 -8.22
CA GLU A 57 -2.92 5.27 -7.25
C GLU A 57 -1.50 4.89 -7.61
N ILE A 58 -1.27 3.64 -8.04
CA ILE A 58 0.07 3.21 -8.40
C ILE A 58 0.55 3.94 -9.66
N ARG A 59 -0.35 4.19 -10.61
CA ARG A 59 0.00 4.97 -11.79
C ARG A 59 0.41 6.39 -11.39
N GLU A 60 -0.31 7.01 -10.46
CA GLU A 60 0.00 8.36 -9.99
C GLU A 60 1.29 8.42 -9.19
N GLU A 61 1.54 7.42 -8.35
CA GLU A 61 2.66 7.45 -7.40
C GLU A 61 3.95 6.88 -7.96
N LEU A 62 3.88 5.96 -8.91
CA LEU A 62 5.06 5.26 -9.42
C LEU A 62 5.18 5.28 -10.94
N GLY A 63 4.15 5.75 -11.65
CA GLY A 63 4.19 5.84 -13.10
C GLY A 63 4.17 4.51 -13.82
N VAL A 64 3.64 3.46 -13.20
CA VAL A 64 3.63 2.11 -13.78
C VAL A 64 2.24 1.51 -13.76
N GLU A 65 2.06 0.43 -14.54
CA GLU A 65 0.85 -0.37 -14.56
C GLU A 65 1.08 -1.67 -13.79
N ILE A 66 0.06 -2.10 -13.05
CA ILE A 66 0.14 -3.33 -12.26
C ILE A 66 -1.05 -4.24 -12.57
N THR A 67 -0.84 -5.53 -12.32
CA THR A 67 -1.91 -6.51 -12.23
C THR A 67 -2.14 -6.81 -10.76
N ILE A 68 -3.39 -6.72 -10.32
CA ILE A 68 -3.77 -6.97 -8.93
C ILE A 68 -3.92 -8.48 -8.74
N GLY A 69 -3.30 -8.99 -7.69
CA GLY A 69 -3.42 -10.39 -7.29
C GLY A 69 -4.34 -10.53 -6.10
N GLU A 70 -3.98 -11.42 -5.17
CA GLU A 70 -4.80 -11.71 -4.01
C GLU A 70 -4.79 -10.55 -3.02
N ARG A 71 -5.93 -10.33 -2.40
CA ARG A 71 -6.00 -9.48 -1.22
C ARG A 71 -5.49 -10.27 -0.03
N ILE A 72 -4.60 -9.66 0.75
CA ILE A 72 -4.14 -10.27 2.01
C ILE A 72 -5.30 -10.21 3.00
N PRO A 73 -5.66 -11.34 3.63
CA PRO A 73 -6.77 -11.33 4.58
C PRO A 73 -6.51 -10.37 5.73
N GLY A 74 -7.52 -9.58 6.05
CA GLY A 74 -7.44 -8.64 7.15
C GLY A 74 -7.84 -7.24 6.74
N GLU A 75 -8.02 -6.42 7.76
CA GLU A 75 -8.38 -5.03 7.62
C GLU A 75 -7.79 -4.30 8.80
N TRP A 76 -7.06 -3.22 8.52
CA TRP A 76 -6.31 -2.57 9.58
C TRP A 76 -6.76 -1.12 9.74
N PRO A 77 -7.19 -0.73 10.96
CA PRO A 77 -7.65 0.64 11.19
C PRO A 77 -6.51 1.64 10.98
N LEU A 78 -6.87 2.75 10.37
CA LEU A 78 -6.00 3.91 10.23
C LEU A 78 -6.62 5.05 11.04
N THR A 79 -6.10 6.25 10.86
CA THR A 79 -6.64 7.43 11.55
C THR A 79 -8.07 7.70 11.09
N GLY A 80 -8.94 8.03 12.02
CA GLY A 80 -10.34 8.35 11.73
C GLY A 80 -11.13 7.14 11.27
N ALA A 81 -11.95 7.32 10.23
CA ALA A 81 -12.77 6.25 9.68
C ALA A 81 -12.12 5.58 8.47
N LEU A 82 -10.79 5.53 8.45
CA LEU A 82 -10.04 4.89 7.37
C LEU A 82 -9.64 3.47 7.79
N VAL A 83 -9.68 2.55 6.83
CA VAL A 83 -9.16 1.20 7.03
C VAL A 83 -8.27 0.85 5.84
N LEU A 84 -7.24 0.04 6.10
CA LEU A 84 -6.28 -0.39 5.09
C LEU A 84 -6.59 -1.79 4.62
N HIS A 85 -6.62 -1.97 3.28
CA HIS A 85 -6.66 -3.27 2.63
C HIS A 85 -5.42 -3.41 1.78
N LEU A 86 -4.75 -4.56 1.87
CA LEU A 86 -3.48 -4.81 1.19
C LEU A 86 -3.67 -5.88 0.11
N TYR A 87 -3.14 -5.61 -1.08
CA TYR A 87 -3.18 -6.54 -2.21
C TYR A 87 -1.78 -6.87 -2.66
N VAL A 88 -1.55 -8.11 -3.05
CA VAL A 88 -0.33 -8.48 -3.78
C VAL A 88 -0.54 -8.06 -5.23
N ALA A 89 0.50 -7.57 -5.86
CA ALA A 89 0.44 -7.11 -7.25
C ALA A 89 1.74 -7.40 -7.97
N THR A 90 1.70 -7.37 -9.31
CA THR A 90 2.89 -7.52 -10.15
C THR A 90 2.93 -6.41 -11.18
N LEU A 91 4.15 -6.05 -11.62
CA LEU A 91 4.30 -5.05 -12.67
C LEU A 91 3.89 -5.64 -14.02
N VAL A 92 3.14 -4.86 -14.79
CA VAL A 92 2.81 -5.19 -16.17
C VAL A 92 3.77 -4.47 -17.10
N ASP A 93 4.04 -3.20 -16.81
CA ASP A 93 4.80 -2.36 -17.71
C ASP A 93 5.42 -1.20 -16.94
N GLY A 94 6.58 -0.76 -17.38
CA GLY A 94 7.26 0.40 -16.86
C GLY A 94 8.24 0.08 -15.74
N GLU A 95 9.11 1.03 -15.46
CA GLU A 95 10.04 0.96 -14.35
C GLU A 95 9.55 1.97 -13.29
N PRO A 96 9.31 1.51 -12.05
CA PRO A 96 8.77 2.40 -11.02
C PRO A 96 9.70 3.56 -10.72
N THR A 97 9.12 4.73 -10.57
CA THR A 97 9.85 5.95 -10.20
C THR A 97 9.09 6.61 -9.05
N PRO A 98 9.78 7.06 -8.00
CA PRO A 98 9.06 7.72 -6.90
C PRO A 98 8.52 9.06 -7.37
N LEU A 99 7.20 9.23 -7.24
CA LEU A 99 6.48 10.44 -7.62
C LEU A 99 5.64 10.89 -6.45
N GLU A 100 4.98 12.03 -6.59
CA GLU A 100 4.06 12.58 -5.60
C GLU A 100 4.75 12.75 -4.25
N GLN A 101 4.26 12.06 -3.25
CA GLN A 101 4.69 12.20 -1.87
C GLN A 101 5.83 11.25 -1.49
N HIS A 102 6.47 10.62 -2.47
CA HIS A 102 7.57 9.69 -2.23
C HIS A 102 8.87 10.22 -2.85
N ASP A 103 10.00 9.99 -2.20
CA ASP A 103 11.29 10.42 -2.70
C ASP A 103 12.25 9.27 -2.97
N GLU A 104 11.91 8.05 -2.57
CA GLU A 104 12.76 6.90 -2.78
C GLU A 104 11.91 5.64 -2.81
N ILE A 105 12.32 4.65 -3.59
CA ILE A 105 11.75 3.30 -3.57
C ILE A 105 12.87 2.30 -3.36
N ARG A 106 12.51 1.15 -2.77
CA ARG A 106 13.41 0.01 -2.60
C ARG A 106 12.67 -1.27 -2.89
N TRP A 107 13.44 -2.26 -3.31
CA TRP A 107 12.94 -3.62 -3.46
C TRP A 107 13.54 -4.42 -2.31
N VAL A 108 12.69 -4.96 -1.43
CA VAL A 108 13.14 -5.65 -0.23
C VAL A 108 12.58 -7.06 -0.18
N ARG A 109 13.38 -7.98 0.33
CA ARG A 109 12.92 -9.36 0.57
C ARG A 109 12.15 -9.41 1.87
N ILE A 110 11.28 -10.42 2.00
CA ILE A 110 10.54 -10.62 3.24
C ILE A 110 11.49 -10.72 4.43
N ALA A 111 12.62 -11.40 4.26
CA ALA A 111 13.60 -11.54 5.34
C ALA A 111 14.19 -10.20 5.78
N GLU A 112 14.06 -9.16 4.97
CA GLU A 112 14.57 -7.82 5.26
C GLU A 112 13.52 -6.90 5.84
N PHE A 113 12.27 -7.35 5.98
CA PHE A 113 11.17 -6.50 6.45
C PHE A 113 11.45 -5.88 7.82
N ASP A 114 12.15 -6.60 8.70
CA ASP A 114 12.46 -6.08 10.03
C ASP A 114 13.46 -4.92 10.02
N SER A 115 14.20 -4.76 8.91
CA SER A 115 15.15 -3.65 8.78
C SER A 115 14.54 -2.41 8.15
N VAL A 116 13.27 -2.48 7.73
CA VAL A 116 12.58 -1.35 7.11
C VAL A 116 11.92 -0.50 8.19
N ASP A 117 12.09 0.80 8.10
CA ASP A 117 11.48 1.74 9.04
C ASP A 117 10.04 2.03 8.60
N TRP A 118 9.17 1.09 8.88
CA TRP A 118 7.79 1.13 8.40
C TRP A 118 6.98 2.26 9.02
N LEU A 119 6.08 2.80 8.22
CA LEU A 119 5.01 3.64 8.74
C LEU A 119 4.26 2.82 9.80
N PRO A 120 4.06 3.35 11.02
CA PRO A 120 3.44 2.54 12.10
C PRO A 120 2.10 1.92 11.72
N SER A 121 1.28 2.61 10.92
CA SER A 121 -0.03 2.10 10.52
C SER A 121 0.06 0.91 9.56
N ASP A 122 1.24 0.64 8.98
CA ASP A 122 1.42 -0.47 8.04
C ASP A 122 1.93 -1.75 8.71
N ILE A 123 2.38 -1.66 9.95
CA ILE A 123 3.10 -2.78 10.61
C ILE A 123 2.27 -4.06 10.66
N ASP A 124 0.99 -3.95 11.01
CA ASP A 124 0.14 -5.13 11.10
C ASP A 124 -0.12 -5.77 9.73
N ALA A 125 -0.28 -4.93 8.70
CA ALA A 125 -0.45 -5.41 7.34
C ALA A 125 0.82 -6.11 6.84
N VAL A 126 1.98 -5.55 7.17
CA VAL A 126 3.28 -6.14 6.83
C VAL A 126 3.41 -7.52 7.48
N ARG A 127 3.01 -7.64 8.75
CA ARG A 127 3.05 -8.92 9.44
C ARG A 127 2.14 -9.94 8.76
N SER A 128 0.94 -9.52 8.37
CA SER A 128 0.00 -10.42 7.70
C SER A 128 0.50 -10.86 6.34
N LEU A 129 1.16 -9.98 5.59
CA LEU A 129 1.78 -10.36 4.32
C LEU A 129 2.86 -11.41 4.55
N ARG A 130 3.70 -11.22 5.56
CA ARG A 130 4.76 -12.17 5.89
C ARG A 130 4.18 -13.55 6.19
N GLU A 131 3.09 -13.60 6.97
CA GLU A 131 2.44 -14.86 7.31
C GLU A 131 1.82 -15.54 6.09
N ALA A 132 1.23 -14.76 5.21
CA ALA A 132 0.57 -15.29 4.02
C ALA A 132 1.57 -15.86 3.00
N THR A 133 2.82 -15.42 3.04
CA THR A 133 3.85 -15.83 2.09
C THR A 133 4.88 -16.78 2.70
N ALA A 134 4.69 -17.15 3.94
CA ALA A 134 5.59 -18.05 4.65
C ALA A 134 5.49 -19.48 4.12
#